data_8c7769978e8173ff78d431bb9333805e
#
_entry.id   8c7769978e8173ff78d431bb9333805e
#
_cell.length_a   1.000
_cell.length_b   1.000
_cell.length_c   1.000
_cell.angle_alpha   90.00
_cell.angle_beta   90.00
_cell.angle_gamma   90.00
#
_symmetry.space_group_name_H-M   'P 1'
#
loop_
_entity.id
_entity.type
_entity.pdbx_description
1 polymer ?
#
loop_
_entity_poly.entity_id
_entity_poly.type
_entity_poly.pdbx_seq_one_letter_code
_entity_poly.pdbx_strand_id
1 'polypeptide(L)'
;MTSTLSRIFKAVKRRRYFLKKPNYGSKVFCLGFIRTGTTSLGQAFEQLGLLDSGYKTFTHGWFTNNEYDKIIRFTARLDSTSDIPWSYPELLPLLYKTFPGSKFVYLTREEEPWKKSYVRFHKRVNNLVVNPDEGWATLLEHRTFIFDFFTDKPNQLIELSINDPLGLKKLTDFLEKPFIANAFPHANQST
;
A
#
# COMPACT_ATOMS: atom_id res chain seq x y z
N MET A 1 -24.12 10.61 12.89
CA MET A 1 -24.16 9.20 13.39
C MET A 1 -23.04 8.29 12.83
N THR A 2 -22.14 8.75 11.97
CA THR A 2 -21.05 7.95 11.37
C THR A 2 -19.82 7.76 12.27
N SER A 3 -19.72 8.45 13.42
CA SER A 3 -18.47 8.45 14.21
C SER A 3 -18.29 7.21 15.12
N THR A 4 -19.37 6.67 15.68
CA THR A 4 -19.30 5.60 16.69
C THR A 4 -19.04 4.25 16.05
N LEU A 5 -19.73 3.89 14.97
CA LEU A 5 -19.50 2.66 14.21
C LEU A 5 -18.08 2.62 13.63
N SER A 6 -17.59 3.73 13.07
CA SER A 6 -16.22 3.83 12.58
C SER A 6 -15.17 3.63 13.69
N ARG A 7 -15.43 4.14 14.90
CA ARG A 7 -14.55 3.94 16.07
C ARG A 7 -14.54 2.48 16.53
N ILE A 8 -15.70 1.83 16.55
CA ILE A 8 -15.83 0.41 16.93
C ILE A 8 -15.10 -0.45 15.89
N PHE A 9 -15.30 -0.23 14.60
CA PHE A 9 -14.58 -0.95 13.53
C PHE A 9 -13.06 -0.79 13.64
N LYS A 10 -12.59 0.44 13.87
CA LYS A 10 -11.14 0.69 14.08
C LYS A 10 -10.61 0.01 15.33
N ALA A 11 -11.37 -0.05 16.42
CA ALA A 11 -10.97 -0.72 17.65
C ALA A 11 -10.91 -2.24 17.49
N VAL A 12 -11.89 -2.85 16.79
CA VAL A 12 -11.91 -4.28 16.47
C VAL A 12 -10.74 -4.63 15.54
N LYS A 13 -10.50 -3.84 14.50
CA LYS A 13 -9.36 -4.04 13.58
C LYS A 13 -8.03 -3.94 14.34
N ARG A 14 -7.89 -2.96 15.24
CA ARG A 14 -6.69 -2.81 16.09
C ARG A 14 -6.44 -4.04 16.97
N ARG A 15 -7.49 -4.62 17.56
CA ARG A 15 -7.37 -5.87 18.32
C ARG A 15 -6.88 -7.03 17.45
N ARG A 16 -7.35 -7.15 16.20
CA ARG A 16 -6.92 -8.22 15.28
C ARG A 16 -5.41 -8.22 15.05
N TYR A 17 -4.76 -7.06 14.93
CA TYR A 17 -3.31 -6.98 14.77
C TYR A 17 -2.54 -7.62 15.92
N PHE A 18 -3.00 -7.43 17.16
CA PHE A 18 -2.30 -7.93 18.34
C PHE A 18 -2.67 -9.38 18.72
N LEU A 19 -3.85 -9.84 18.29
CA LEU A 19 -4.30 -11.19 18.53
C LEU A 19 -3.75 -12.20 17.51
N LYS A 20 -3.42 -11.74 16.31
CA LYS A 20 -2.87 -12.62 15.28
C LYS A 20 -1.44 -13.03 15.63
N LYS A 21 -1.18 -14.33 15.62
CA LYS A 21 0.18 -14.86 15.82
C LYS A 21 1.10 -14.37 14.69
N PRO A 22 2.35 -14.01 15.00
CA PRO A 22 3.33 -13.67 13.97
C PRO A 22 3.51 -14.82 12.97
N ASN A 23 3.54 -14.49 11.69
CA ASN A 23 3.83 -15.41 10.60
C ASN A 23 4.83 -14.73 9.65
N TYR A 24 5.96 -15.36 9.42
CA TYR A 24 7.04 -14.87 8.54
C TYR A 24 6.99 -15.51 7.14
N GLY A 25 5.89 -16.14 6.78
CA GLY A 25 5.61 -16.58 5.41
C GLY A 25 5.19 -15.43 4.49
N SER A 26 4.67 -15.78 3.32
CA SER A 26 4.30 -14.83 2.27
C SER A 26 3.31 -13.75 2.73
N LYS A 27 3.47 -12.57 2.17
CA LYS A 27 2.64 -11.37 2.38
C LYS A 27 2.28 -10.73 1.04
N VAL A 28 1.38 -9.75 1.07
CA VAL A 28 1.12 -8.88 -0.06
C VAL A 28 1.55 -7.45 0.30
N PHE A 29 2.49 -6.91 -0.47
CA PHE A 29 3.01 -5.56 -0.26
C PHE A 29 2.56 -4.63 -1.40
N CYS A 30 1.93 -3.50 -1.05
CA CYS A 30 1.76 -2.40 -1.98
C CYS A 30 3.04 -1.55 -2.00
N LEU A 31 3.63 -1.43 -3.17
CA LEU A 31 4.79 -0.57 -3.43
C LEU A 31 4.40 0.72 -4.18
N GLY A 32 3.10 1.02 -4.27
CA GLY A 32 2.62 2.23 -4.91
C GLY A 32 3.10 3.50 -4.19
N PHE A 33 3.50 4.50 -4.98
CA PHE A 33 3.87 5.81 -4.45
C PHE A 33 2.66 6.55 -3.91
N ILE A 34 2.88 7.59 -3.10
CA ILE A 34 1.80 8.43 -2.58
C ILE A 34 0.87 8.92 -3.71
N ARG A 35 -0.44 8.91 -3.48
CA ARG A 35 -1.51 9.37 -4.41
C ARG A 35 -1.75 8.49 -5.63
N THR A 36 -1.19 7.28 -5.71
CA THR A 36 -1.48 6.32 -6.78
C THR A 36 -2.73 5.46 -6.54
N GLY A 37 -3.33 5.52 -5.34
CA GLY A 37 -4.54 4.75 -5.02
C GLY A 37 -4.35 3.70 -3.93
N THR A 38 -3.32 3.81 -3.12
CA THR A 38 -2.96 2.89 -2.04
C THR A 38 -4.12 2.60 -1.07
N THR A 39 -4.94 3.62 -0.76
CA THR A 39 -6.13 3.44 0.09
C THR A 39 -7.19 2.53 -0.56
N SER A 40 -7.43 2.69 -1.87
CA SER A 40 -8.38 1.83 -2.62
C SER A 40 -7.87 0.40 -2.70
N LEU A 41 -6.56 0.21 -2.92
CA LEU A 41 -5.95 -1.12 -2.89
C LEU A 41 -6.04 -1.76 -1.50
N GLY A 42 -5.78 -1.01 -0.43
CA GLY A 42 -5.94 -1.52 0.94
C GLY A 42 -7.36 -1.99 1.24
N GLN A 43 -8.39 -1.26 0.76
CA GLN A 43 -9.78 -1.71 0.87
C GLN A 43 -10.05 -2.97 0.05
N ALA A 44 -9.45 -3.10 -1.15
CA ALA A 44 -9.55 -4.33 -1.93
C ALA A 44 -8.90 -5.51 -1.20
N PHE A 45 -7.73 -5.32 -0.59
CA PHE A 45 -7.12 -6.35 0.25
C PHE A 45 -8.04 -6.80 1.40
N GLU A 46 -8.70 -5.85 2.08
CA GLU A 46 -9.66 -6.18 3.15
C GLU A 46 -10.88 -6.94 2.62
N GLN A 47 -11.40 -6.58 1.45
CA GLN A 47 -12.49 -7.32 0.80
C GLN A 47 -12.08 -8.75 0.40
N LEU A 48 -10.80 -8.96 0.07
CA LEU A 48 -10.21 -10.27 -0.17
C LEU A 48 -9.91 -11.06 1.12
N GLY A 49 -10.31 -10.54 2.28
CA GLY A 49 -10.11 -11.18 3.58
C GLY A 49 -8.71 -11.00 4.17
N LEU A 50 -7.85 -10.20 3.55
CA LEU A 50 -6.50 -9.93 4.03
C LEU A 50 -6.54 -8.89 5.17
N LEU A 51 -5.77 -9.14 6.22
CA LEU A 51 -5.58 -8.17 7.31
C LEU A 51 -4.56 -7.13 6.86
N ASP A 52 -5.06 -6.00 6.31
CA ASP A 52 -4.24 -4.90 5.83
C ASP A 52 -3.95 -3.87 6.91
N SER A 53 -2.71 -3.35 6.91
CA SER A 53 -2.34 -2.28 7.83
C SER A 53 -2.96 -0.93 7.44
N GLY A 54 -2.84 -0.50 6.21
CA GLY A 54 -2.93 0.91 5.82
C GLY A 54 -1.91 1.79 6.57
N TYR A 55 -2.06 3.10 6.45
CA TYR A 55 -1.19 4.05 7.16
C TYR A 55 -1.34 3.97 8.68
N LYS A 56 -0.20 3.96 9.37
CA LYS A 56 -0.13 4.09 10.84
C LYS A 56 1.00 5.05 11.22
N THR A 57 0.68 6.05 12.02
CA THR A 57 1.66 7.03 12.47
C THR A 57 2.86 6.38 13.19
N PHE A 58 2.60 5.34 13.99
CA PHE A 58 3.66 4.66 14.72
C PHE A 58 4.61 3.87 13.81
N THR A 59 4.14 3.29 12.70
CA THR A 59 5.02 2.57 11.76
C THR A 59 5.92 3.54 11.00
N HIS A 60 5.40 4.71 10.66
CA HIS A 60 6.20 5.78 10.07
C HIS A 60 7.25 6.30 11.09
N GLY A 61 6.86 6.49 12.36
CA GLY A 61 7.80 6.84 13.42
C GLY A 61 8.89 5.80 13.63
N TRP A 62 8.58 4.51 13.56
CA TRP A 62 9.61 3.47 13.62
C TRP A 62 10.58 3.53 12.43
N PHE A 63 10.07 3.84 11.23
CA PHE A 63 10.93 3.99 10.06
C PHE A 63 11.89 5.17 10.21
N THR A 64 11.40 6.35 10.61
CA THR A 64 12.23 7.55 10.78
C THR A 64 13.28 7.41 11.89
N ASN A 65 13.05 6.52 12.85
CA ASN A 65 14.00 6.18 13.92
C ASN A 65 14.86 4.96 13.61
N ASN A 66 14.84 4.42 12.38
CA ASN A 66 15.54 3.19 11.97
C ASN A 66 15.18 1.94 12.79
N GLU A 67 13.98 1.92 13.41
CA GLU A 67 13.50 0.80 14.24
C GLU A 67 12.89 -0.31 13.36
N TYR A 68 13.61 -0.77 12.35
CA TYR A 68 13.11 -1.71 11.33
C TYR A 68 12.64 -3.05 11.92
N ASP A 69 13.26 -3.51 13.01
CA ASP A 69 12.80 -4.71 13.71
C ASP A 69 11.36 -4.61 14.22
N LYS A 70 10.93 -3.43 14.65
CA LYS A 70 9.55 -3.20 15.08
C LYS A 70 8.60 -3.27 13.90
N ILE A 71 8.99 -2.73 12.74
CA ILE A 71 8.22 -2.81 11.49
C ILE A 71 8.08 -4.28 11.08
N ILE A 72 9.16 -5.05 11.06
CA ILE A 72 9.15 -6.47 10.70
C ILE A 72 8.25 -7.28 11.65
N ARG A 73 8.39 -7.11 12.97
CA ARG A 73 7.55 -7.81 13.95
C ARG A 73 6.06 -7.46 13.82
N PHE A 74 5.74 -6.24 13.47
CA PHE A 74 4.37 -5.82 13.20
C PHE A 74 3.87 -6.41 11.88
N THR A 75 4.66 -6.34 10.81
CA THR A 75 4.36 -6.92 9.49
C THR A 75 4.08 -8.42 9.58
N ALA A 76 4.80 -9.16 10.42
CA ALA A 76 4.56 -10.58 10.63
C ALA A 76 3.14 -10.91 11.14
N ARG A 77 2.42 -9.92 11.68
CA ARG A 77 1.01 -10.07 12.13
C ARG A 77 -0.02 -9.67 11.08
N LEU A 78 0.42 -9.20 9.92
CA LEU A 78 -0.43 -8.76 8.81
C LEU A 78 -0.48 -9.81 7.71
N ASP A 79 -1.47 -9.70 6.82
CA ASP A 79 -1.50 -10.42 5.54
C ASP A 79 -1.04 -9.51 4.40
N SER A 80 -1.34 -8.20 4.51
CA SER A 80 -0.96 -7.21 3.51
C SER A 80 -0.63 -5.86 4.12
N THR A 81 0.03 -5.02 3.34
CA THR A 81 0.31 -3.63 3.66
C THR A 81 0.09 -2.75 2.44
N SER A 82 -0.62 -1.63 2.60
CA SER A 82 -1.05 -0.78 1.48
C SER A 82 -0.53 0.65 1.53
N ASP A 83 0.35 0.98 2.49
CA ASP A 83 0.82 2.36 2.68
C ASP A 83 2.27 2.40 3.19
N ILE A 84 2.81 3.62 3.43
CA ILE A 84 4.12 3.80 4.05
C ILE A 84 4.16 3.20 5.47
N PRO A 85 5.32 2.71 5.91
CA PRO A 85 6.64 2.80 5.28
C PRO A 85 6.98 1.65 4.33
N TRP A 86 6.10 0.68 4.10
CA TRP A 86 6.40 -0.53 3.32
C TRP A 86 6.65 -0.28 1.84
N SER A 87 6.19 0.86 1.29
CA SER A 87 6.51 1.29 -0.07
C SER A 87 7.86 2.01 -0.20
N TYR A 88 8.58 2.25 0.89
CA TYR A 88 9.89 2.87 0.80
C TYR A 88 10.94 1.91 0.26
N PRO A 89 11.74 2.34 -0.75
CA PRO A 89 12.78 1.53 -1.36
C PRO A 89 13.75 0.89 -0.36
N GLU A 90 14.08 1.60 0.71
CA GLU A 90 15.03 1.17 1.74
C GLU A 90 14.57 -0.08 2.50
N LEU A 91 13.25 -0.26 2.64
CA LEU A 91 12.69 -1.45 3.31
C LEU A 91 12.55 -2.65 2.38
N LEU A 92 12.48 -2.44 1.06
CA LEU A 92 12.16 -3.50 0.11
C LEU A 92 13.08 -4.72 0.21
N PRO A 93 14.43 -4.60 0.24
CA PRO A 93 15.31 -5.77 0.37
C PRO A 93 15.08 -6.54 1.67
N LEU A 94 14.82 -5.83 2.77
CA LEU A 94 14.55 -6.45 4.07
C LEU A 94 13.22 -7.21 4.08
N LEU A 95 12.16 -6.61 3.53
CA LEU A 95 10.85 -7.23 3.41
C LEU A 95 10.90 -8.47 2.52
N TYR A 96 11.58 -8.38 1.38
CA TYR A 96 11.76 -9.46 0.44
C TYR A 96 12.47 -10.67 1.07
N LYS A 97 13.55 -10.41 1.80
CA LYS A 97 14.33 -11.45 2.50
C LYS A 97 13.54 -12.07 3.65
N THR A 98 12.81 -11.25 4.42
CA THR A 98 12.14 -11.69 5.67
C THR A 98 10.85 -12.46 5.42
N PHE A 99 10.14 -12.14 4.33
CA PHE A 99 8.84 -12.73 3.99
C PHE A 99 8.90 -13.43 2.63
N PRO A 100 9.52 -14.63 2.56
CA PRO A 100 9.70 -15.34 1.29
C PRO A 100 8.36 -15.68 0.64
N GLY A 101 8.35 -15.71 -0.71
CA GLY A 101 7.15 -16.01 -1.50
C GLY A 101 6.11 -14.89 -1.51
N SER A 102 6.46 -13.70 -1.01
CA SER A 102 5.55 -12.55 -1.03
C SER A 102 5.26 -12.06 -2.43
N LYS A 103 4.07 -11.48 -2.60
CA LYS A 103 3.61 -10.82 -3.81
C LYS A 103 3.67 -9.31 -3.62
N PHE A 104 4.05 -8.58 -4.66
CA PHE A 104 4.22 -7.14 -4.63
C PHE A 104 3.34 -6.49 -5.69
N VAL A 105 2.68 -5.41 -5.32
CA VAL A 105 1.76 -4.67 -6.20
C VAL A 105 2.26 -3.25 -6.34
N TYR A 106 2.68 -2.87 -7.54
CA TYR A 106 2.99 -1.50 -7.87
C TYR A 106 1.76 -0.81 -8.45
N LEU A 107 1.38 0.34 -7.90
CA LEU A 107 0.26 1.12 -8.40
C LEU A 107 0.73 2.28 -9.26
N THR A 108 0.14 2.39 -10.45
CA THR A 108 0.35 3.51 -11.37
C THR A 108 -0.82 4.47 -11.40
N ARG A 109 -0.54 5.67 -11.86
CA ARG A 109 -1.53 6.70 -12.16
C ARG A 109 -1.00 7.60 -13.27
N GLU A 110 -1.89 8.10 -14.12
CA GLU A 110 -1.56 9.09 -15.15
C GLU A 110 -0.99 10.35 -14.52
N GLU A 111 -0.01 10.97 -15.16
CA GLU A 111 0.77 12.10 -14.67
C GLU A 111 -0.11 13.27 -14.22
N GLU A 112 -0.94 13.82 -15.12
CA GLU A 112 -1.77 14.98 -14.82
C GLU A 112 -2.78 14.77 -13.68
N PRO A 113 -3.56 13.65 -13.63
CA PRO A 113 -4.40 13.32 -12.49
C PRO A 113 -3.62 13.11 -11.20
N TRP A 114 -2.39 12.57 -11.29
CA TRP A 114 -1.54 12.38 -10.12
C TRP A 114 -1.06 13.74 -9.58
N LYS A 115 -0.49 14.60 -10.41
CA LYS A 115 0.00 15.94 -10.04
C LYS A 115 -1.09 16.77 -9.35
N LYS A 116 -2.30 16.80 -9.92
CA LYS A 116 -3.46 17.47 -9.32
C LYS A 116 -3.81 16.90 -7.93
N SER A 117 -3.76 15.59 -7.77
CA SER A 117 -4.03 14.92 -6.50
C SER A 117 -2.92 15.16 -5.47
N TYR A 118 -1.66 15.21 -5.90
CA TYR A 118 -0.50 15.44 -5.08
C TYR A 118 -0.52 16.85 -4.46
N VAL A 119 -0.72 17.87 -5.26
CA VAL A 119 -0.82 19.28 -4.81
C VAL A 119 -1.98 19.44 -3.81
N ARG A 120 -3.18 18.92 -4.15
CA ARG A 120 -4.34 19.00 -3.24
C ARG A 120 -4.09 18.30 -1.90
N PHE A 121 -3.42 17.17 -1.92
CA PHE A 121 -3.09 16.42 -0.70
C PHE A 121 -2.17 17.22 0.21
N HIS A 122 -1.06 17.74 -0.30
CA HIS A 122 -0.09 18.48 0.48
C HIS A 122 -0.68 19.78 1.04
N LYS A 123 -1.47 20.50 0.24
CA LYS A 123 -2.20 21.67 0.72
C LYS A 123 -3.17 21.35 1.86
N ARG A 124 -3.95 20.26 1.72
CA ARG A 124 -4.99 19.89 2.70
C ARG A 124 -4.42 19.31 4.00
N VAL A 125 -3.40 18.44 3.92
CA VAL A 125 -2.92 17.66 5.06
C VAL A 125 -1.78 18.37 5.77
N ASN A 126 -0.87 18.98 5.02
CA ASN A 126 0.36 19.55 5.54
C ASN A 126 0.38 21.08 5.46
N ASN A 127 -0.62 21.71 4.85
CA ASN A 127 -0.65 23.13 4.51
C ASN A 127 0.60 23.58 3.73
N LEU A 128 1.12 22.71 2.85
CA LEU A 128 2.33 22.95 2.06
C LEU A 128 1.98 23.25 0.61
N VAL A 129 2.74 24.19 0.02
CA VAL A 129 2.84 24.38 -1.42
C VAL A 129 3.99 23.52 -1.93
N VAL A 130 3.72 22.66 -2.89
CA VAL A 130 4.69 21.70 -3.44
C VAL A 130 4.80 21.87 -4.95
N ASN A 131 5.97 21.58 -5.48
CA ASN A 131 6.18 21.49 -6.92
C ASN A 131 5.72 20.11 -7.43
N PRO A 132 4.68 20.03 -8.28
CA PRO A 132 4.18 18.73 -8.76
C PRO A 132 5.15 18.04 -9.72
N ASP A 133 6.00 18.78 -10.44
CA ASP A 133 6.97 18.20 -11.38
C ASP A 133 8.12 17.51 -10.64
N GLU A 134 8.62 18.12 -9.57
CA GLU A 134 9.60 17.48 -8.68
C GLU A 134 9.01 16.22 -8.01
N GLY A 135 7.76 16.33 -7.55
CA GLY A 135 7.06 15.16 -7.00
C GLY A 135 6.89 14.04 -8.02
N TRP A 136 6.63 14.37 -9.28
CA TRP A 136 6.52 13.39 -10.37
C TRP A 136 7.88 12.75 -10.68
N ALA A 137 8.94 13.53 -10.75
CA ALA A 137 10.29 13.01 -10.92
C ALA A 137 10.66 11.99 -9.83
N THR A 138 10.37 12.32 -8.56
CA THR A 138 10.56 11.40 -7.41
C THR A 138 9.74 10.11 -7.56
N LEU A 139 8.51 10.19 -8.06
CA LEU A 139 7.70 9.00 -8.36
C LEU A 139 8.36 8.13 -9.42
N LEU A 140 8.90 8.74 -10.49
CA LEU A 140 9.58 7.99 -11.55
C LEU A 140 10.88 7.33 -11.07
N GLU A 141 11.66 8.00 -10.22
CA GLU A 141 12.84 7.43 -9.58
C GLU A 141 12.46 6.23 -8.68
N HIS A 142 11.42 6.39 -7.87
CA HIS A 142 10.87 5.30 -7.06
C HIS A 142 10.42 4.12 -7.92
N ARG A 143 9.73 4.39 -9.04
CA ARG A 143 9.31 3.35 -9.99
C ARG A 143 10.51 2.61 -10.56
N THR A 144 11.51 3.33 -11.03
CA THR A 144 12.74 2.75 -11.59
C THR A 144 13.39 1.80 -10.58
N PHE A 145 13.61 2.25 -9.33
CA PHE A 145 14.18 1.42 -8.28
C PHE A 145 13.39 0.12 -8.06
N ILE A 146 12.06 0.21 -7.98
CA ILE A 146 11.20 -0.96 -7.75
C ILE A 146 11.33 -1.95 -8.91
N PHE A 147 11.24 -1.49 -10.16
CA PHE A 147 11.29 -2.36 -11.32
C PHE A 147 12.66 -3.00 -11.51
N ASP A 148 13.73 -2.25 -11.27
CA ASP A 148 15.11 -2.76 -11.30
C ASP A 148 15.30 -3.87 -10.26
N PHE A 149 14.78 -3.68 -9.04
CA PHE A 149 14.84 -4.71 -7.99
C PHE A 149 14.15 -6.02 -8.39
N PHE A 150 13.09 -5.97 -9.20
CA PHE A 150 12.33 -7.15 -9.62
C PHE A 150 12.72 -7.71 -11.00
N THR A 151 13.74 -7.17 -11.67
CA THR A 151 14.15 -7.58 -13.02
C THR A 151 14.41 -9.08 -13.12
N ASP A 152 15.04 -9.67 -12.10
CA ASP A 152 15.38 -11.10 -12.02
C ASP A 152 14.40 -11.92 -11.16
N LYS A 153 13.23 -11.35 -10.79
CA LYS A 153 12.25 -11.95 -9.88
C LYS A 153 10.87 -12.05 -10.55
N PRO A 154 10.72 -12.90 -11.56
CA PRO A 154 9.48 -13.00 -12.34
C PRO A 154 8.31 -13.44 -11.45
N ASN A 155 7.10 -13.02 -11.83
CA ASN A 155 5.84 -13.38 -11.15
C ASN A 155 5.69 -12.93 -9.70
N GLN A 156 6.59 -12.07 -9.19
CA GLN A 156 6.47 -11.54 -7.81
C GLN A 156 5.96 -10.11 -7.76
N LEU A 157 6.07 -9.35 -8.86
CA LEU A 157 5.55 -7.99 -9.00
C LEU A 157 4.47 -7.93 -10.07
N ILE A 158 3.37 -7.22 -9.77
CA ILE A 158 2.36 -6.81 -10.75
C ILE A 158 2.24 -5.30 -10.76
N GLU A 159 2.13 -4.71 -11.96
CA GLU A 159 1.79 -3.29 -12.14
C GLU A 159 0.30 -3.15 -12.42
N LEU A 160 -0.38 -2.27 -11.67
CA LEU A 160 -1.82 -2.05 -11.76
C LEU A 160 -2.18 -0.57 -11.69
N SER A 161 -3.27 -0.20 -12.34
CA SER A 161 -3.98 1.06 -12.08
C SER A 161 -5.32 0.77 -11.42
N ILE A 162 -5.70 1.57 -10.41
CA ILE A 162 -7.04 1.46 -9.81
C ILE A 162 -8.15 1.92 -10.77
N ASN A 163 -7.79 2.62 -11.85
CA ASN A 163 -8.71 3.07 -12.89
C ASN A 163 -8.83 2.06 -14.04
N ASP A 164 -8.02 1.01 -14.05
CA ASP A 164 -8.17 -0.08 -15.02
C ASP A 164 -9.44 -0.89 -14.71
N PRO A 165 -10.42 -0.97 -15.61
CA PRO A 165 -11.64 -1.76 -15.38
C PRO A 165 -11.38 -3.25 -15.12
N LEU A 166 -10.24 -3.77 -15.57
CA LEU A 166 -9.80 -5.14 -15.29
C LEU A 166 -8.79 -5.24 -14.14
N GLY A 167 -8.42 -4.12 -13.52
CA GLY A 167 -7.35 -4.06 -12.52
C GLY A 167 -7.61 -4.96 -11.31
N LEU A 168 -8.84 -4.98 -10.80
CA LEU A 168 -9.20 -5.85 -9.67
C LEU A 168 -9.17 -7.34 -10.05
N LYS A 169 -9.60 -7.67 -11.27
CA LYS A 169 -9.48 -9.04 -11.79
C LYS A 169 -8.02 -9.47 -11.90
N LYS A 170 -7.17 -8.64 -12.50
CA LYS A 170 -5.72 -8.88 -12.58
C LYS A 170 -5.11 -9.09 -11.20
N LEU A 171 -5.53 -8.29 -10.19
CA LEU A 171 -5.08 -8.43 -8.81
C LEU A 171 -5.49 -9.79 -8.23
N THR A 172 -6.76 -10.18 -8.38
CA THR A 172 -7.25 -11.46 -7.83
C THR A 172 -6.59 -12.66 -8.48
N ASP A 173 -6.39 -12.63 -9.80
CA ASP A 173 -5.66 -13.67 -10.54
C ASP A 173 -4.21 -13.77 -10.05
N PHE A 174 -3.52 -12.62 -9.92
CA PHE A 174 -2.15 -12.56 -9.42
C PHE A 174 -2.01 -13.09 -7.99
N LEU A 175 -2.97 -12.81 -7.12
CA LEU A 175 -2.99 -13.25 -5.73
C LEU A 175 -3.58 -14.65 -5.55
N GLU A 176 -4.04 -15.29 -6.62
CA GLU A 176 -4.73 -16.59 -6.59
C GLU A 176 -5.93 -16.57 -5.63
N LYS A 177 -6.69 -15.46 -5.66
CA LYS A 177 -7.87 -15.24 -4.82
C LYS A 177 -9.16 -15.27 -5.65
N PRO A 178 -10.29 -15.65 -5.06
CA PRO A 178 -11.57 -15.57 -5.73
C PRO A 178 -11.87 -14.13 -6.18
N PHE A 179 -12.46 -14.00 -7.38
CA PHE A 179 -12.94 -12.72 -7.87
C PHE A 179 -14.15 -12.24 -7.05
N ILE A 180 -14.12 -11.00 -6.59
CA ILE A 180 -15.10 -10.46 -5.63
C ILE A 180 -15.94 -9.30 -6.16
N ALA A 181 -15.42 -8.53 -7.14
CA ALA A 181 -16.11 -7.36 -7.68
C ALA A 181 -15.48 -6.91 -9.01
N ASN A 182 -16.23 -6.13 -9.80
CA ASN A 182 -15.79 -5.68 -11.14
C ASN A 182 -14.84 -4.47 -11.11
N ALA A 183 -14.70 -3.78 -9.99
CA ALA A 183 -13.85 -2.58 -9.88
C ALA A 183 -13.26 -2.41 -8.48
N PHE A 184 -12.15 -1.68 -8.41
CA PHE A 184 -11.59 -1.27 -7.14
C PHE A 184 -12.56 -0.39 -6.33
N PRO A 185 -12.54 -0.49 -4.99
CA PRO A 185 -13.27 0.44 -4.15
C PRO A 185 -12.78 1.87 -4.37
N HIS A 186 -13.69 2.82 -4.52
CA HIS A 186 -13.35 4.24 -4.62
C HIS A 186 -13.26 4.86 -3.22
N ALA A 187 -12.06 4.81 -2.60
CA ALA A 187 -11.86 5.25 -1.22
C ALA A 187 -11.87 6.78 -1.03
N ASN A 188 -11.49 7.54 -2.02
CA ASN A 188 -11.35 9.00 -1.95
C ASN A 188 -11.87 9.64 -3.26
N GLN A 189 -13.17 9.65 -3.45
CA GLN A 189 -13.75 10.53 -4.47
C GLN A 189 -13.54 11.97 -4.01
N SER A 190 -12.76 12.73 -4.80
CA SER A 190 -12.66 14.18 -4.61
C SER A 190 -13.98 14.78 -5.07
N THR A 191 -14.86 15.14 -4.15
CA THR A 191 -15.88 16.15 -4.39
C THR A 191 -15.21 17.52 -4.58
#